data_77da538ed1704d6ffa74350daf8cbbba
#
_entry.id   77da538ed1704d6ffa74350daf8cbbba
#
_cell.length_a   1.000
_cell.length_b   1.000
_cell.length_c   1.000
_cell.angle_alpha   90.00
_cell.angle_beta   90.00
_cell.angle_gamma   90.00
#
_symmetry.space_group_name_H-M   'P 1'
#
loop_
_entity.id
_entity.type
_entity.pdbx_description
1 polymer ?
#
loop_
_entity_poly.entity_id
_entity_poly.type
_entity_poly.pdbx_seq_one_letter_code
_entity_poly.pdbx_strand_id
1 'polypeptide(L)'
;ELEGQISKLTNDHFMEARKEASEFESQLAMAKYKQAERSNVLNHTVLTAPVDGVVKYLKVNTLGGVLKAGDELMQISPTNGNLLIEVKLKPMDVGQVALGLPVTVKLDAFDYAIYGSLDGVLTYVSSDTLTEQVGGQAQTYYRAQVSLMEDVLQNNNKINAQDLKQGMTASIDIKTGKRSVLQFIAKPIVRAFSGALLEK
;
A
#
# COMPACT_ATOMS: atom_id res chain seq x y z
N GLU A 1 33.97 -64.41 30.17
CA GLU A 1 35.02 -63.60 29.47
C GLU A 1 34.62 -63.42 27.98
N LEU A 2 34.17 -64.42 27.27
CA LEU A 2 33.75 -64.36 25.89
C LEU A 2 32.52 -63.50 25.65
N GLU A 3 31.51 -63.47 26.55
CA GLU A 3 30.34 -62.60 26.47
C GLU A 3 30.66 -61.09 26.58
N GLY A 4 31.65 -60.82 27.43
CA GLY A 4 32.14 -59.43 27.57
C GLY A 4 32.89 -58.91 26.33
N GLN A 5 33.60 -59.80 25.64
CA GLN A 5 34.29 -59.46 24.39
C GLN A 5 33.30 -59.26 23.23
N ILE A 6 32.28 -60.11 23.12
CA ILE A 6 31.23 -59.94 22.12
C ILE A 6 30.43 -58.63 22.32
N SER A 7 30.07 -58.34 23.56
CA SER A 7 29.37 -57.09 23.89
C SER A 7 30.22 -55.87 23.56
N LYS A 8 31.50 -55.87 23.82
CA LYS A 8 32.41 -54.79 23.47
C LYS A 8 32.54 -54.60 21.95
N LEU A 9 32.74 -55.67 21.20
CA LEU A 9 32.84 -55.65 19.74
C LEU A 9 31.54 -55.13 19.10
N THR A 10 30.38 -55.52 19.63
CA THR A 10 29.08 -55.07 19.14
C THR A 10 28.88 -53.55 19.42
N ASN A 11 29.25 -53.11 20.61
CA ASN A 11 29.17 -51.67 20.96
C ASN A 11 30.12 -50.82 20.12
N ASP A 12 31.35 -51.28 19.90
CA ASP A 12 32.32 -50.59 19.07
C ASP A 12 31.81 -50.43 17.62
N HIS A 13 31.23 -51.48 17.09
CA HIS A 13 30.64 -51.47 15.74
C HIS A 13 29.42 -50.52 15.65
N PHE A 14 28.58 -50.50 16.71
CA PHE A 14 27.46 -49.55 16.75
C PHE A 14 27.93 -48.11 16.87
N MET A 15 28.98 -47.85 17.62
CA MET A 15 29.54 -46.49 17.76
C MET A 15 30.15 -46.02 16.44
N GLU A 16 30.87 -46.90 15.74
CA GLU A 16 31.44 -46.58 14.42
C GLU A 16 30.36 -46.31 13.38
N ALA A 17 29.33 -47.17 13.30
CA ALA A 17 28.20 -46.99 12.40
C ALA A 17 27.43 -45.68 12.68
N ARG A 18 27.24 -45.33 13.96
CA ARG A 18 26.62 -44.03 14.34
C ARG A 18 27.47 -42.83 13.94
N LYS A 19 28.79 -42.92 14.09
CA LYS A 19 29.71 -41.90 13.66
C LYS A 19 29.66 -41.68 12.16
N GLU A 20 29.73 -42.74 11.38
CA GLU A 20 29.59 -42.67 9.92
C GLU A 20 28.23 -42.10 9.50
N ALA A 21 27.15 -42.55 10.14
CA ALA A 21 25.80 -41.99 9.86
C ALA A 21 25.74 -40.49 10.11
N SER A 22 26.31 -40.02 11.24
CA SER A 22 26.35 -38.60 11.57
C SER A 22 27.21 -37.79 10.58
N GLU A 23 28.33 -38.36 10.12
CA GLU A 23 29.15 -37.74 9.09
C GLU A 23 28.41 -37.60 7.74
N PHE A 24 27.70 -38.65 7.32
CA PHE A 24 26.89 -38.62 6.11
C PHE A 24 25.70 -37.66 6.22
N GLU A 25 25.03 -37.59 7.38
CA GLU A 25 23.97 -36.66 7.62
C GLU A 25 24.47 -35.18 7.51
N SER A 26 25.65 -34.93 8.07
CA SER A 26 26.30 -33.60 7.96
C SER A 26 26.63 -33.28 6.51
N GLN A 27 27.21 -34.22 5.76
CA GLN A 27 27.53 -34.03 4.34
C GLN A 27 26.26 -33.81 3.51
N LEU A 28 25.21 -34.55 3.78
CA LEU A 28 23.91 -34.41 3.11
C LEU A 28 23.30 -33.01 3.39
N ALA A 29 23.36 -32.55 4.63
CA ALA A 29 22.90 -31.22 5.00
C ALA A 29 23.66 -30.16 4.24
N MET A 30 25.00 -30.22 4.22
CA MET A 30 25.83 -29.27 3.47
C MET A 30 25.55 -29.28 1.96
N ALA A 31 25.34 -30.47 1.39
CA ALA A 31 24.98 -30.59 -0.04
C ALA A 31 23.62 -29.97 -0.36
N LYS A 32 22.64 -30.20 0.51
CA LYS A 32 21.31 -29.54 0.39
C LYS A 32 21.39 -28.02 0.49
N TYR A 33 22.17 -27.47 1.42
CA TYR A 33 22.37 -26.01 1.52
C TYR A 33 23.01 -25.43 0.25
N LYS A 34 24.06 -26.08 -0.27
CA LYS A 34 24.69 -25.66 -1.53
C LYS A 34 23.73 -25.75 -2.72
N GLN A 35 22.89 -26.77 -2.76
CA GLN A 35 21.87 -26.90 -3.80
C GLN A 35 20.83 -25.77 -3.73
N ALA A 36 20.34 -25.47 -2.52
CA ALA A 36 19.38 -24.39 -2.29
C ALA A 36 19.97 -23.02 -2.67
N GLU A 37 21.22 -22.75 -2.29
CA GLU A 37 21.94 -21.53 -2.64
C GLU A 37 22.05 -21.37 -4.16
N ARG A 38 22.50 -22.42 -4.87
CA ARG A 38 22.63 -22.38 -6.33
C ARG A 38 21.28 -22.25 -7.03
N SER A 39 20.25 -22.92 -6.51
CA SER A 39 18.88 -22.79 -7.02
C SER A 39 18.35 -21.36 -6.86
N ASN A 40 18.60 -20.72 -5.73
CA ASN A 40 18.23 -19.32 -5.52
C ASN A 40 18.93 -18.38 -6.50
N VAL A 41 20.24 -18.59 -6.74
CA VAL A 41 20.98 -17.81 -7.74
C VAL A 41 20.37 -17.97 -9.13
N LEU A 42 20.04 -19.21 -9.53
CA LEU A 42 19.40 -19.47 -10.83
C LEU A 42 18.02 -18.83 -10.94
N ASN A 43 17.21 -18.93 -9.89
CA ASN A 43 15.86 -18.34 -9.87
C ASN A 43 15.89 -16.80 -10.00
N HIS A 44 16.95 -16.15 -9.52
CA HIS A 44 17.15 -14.71 -9.66
C HIS A 44 17.78 -14.28 -10.98
N THR A 45 18.16 -15.24 -11.83
CA THR A 45 18.72 -14.91 -13.16
C THR A 45 17.63 -14.44 -14.13
N VAL A 46 16.38 -14.91 -13.95
CA VAL A 46 15.24 -14.50 -14.75
C VAL A 46 14.29 -13.73 -13.84
N LEU A 47 14.19 -12.43 -14.06
CA LEU A 47 13.27 -11.56 -13.33
C LEU A 47 11.90 -11.59 -14.02
N THR A 48 10.90 -12.06 -13.31
CA THR A 48 9.50 -12.06 -13.77
C THR A 48 8.72 -10.94 -13.10
N ALA A 49 7.72 -10.40 -13.79
CA ALA A 49 6.80 -9.44 -13.22
C ALA A 49 6.01 -10.08 -12.05
N PRO A 50 6.00 -9.48 -10.86
CA PRO A 50 5.28 -10.02 -9.72
C PRO A 50 3.75 -9.87 -9.84
N VAL A 51 3.28 -8.98 -10.70
CA VAL A 51 1.86 -8.68 -10.94
C VAL A 51 1.62 -8.36 -12.40
N ASP A 52 0.41 -8.63 -12.85
CA ASP A 52 -0.06 -8.18 -14.16
C ASP A 52 -0.28 -6.66 -14.15
N GLY A 53 0.25 -5.96 -15.14
CA GLY A 53 0.15 -4.51 -15.17
C GLY A 53 0.79 -3.87 -16.38
N VAL A 54 0.80 -2.54 -16.38
CA VAL A 54 1.42 -1.73 -17.42
C VAL A 54 2.77 -1.20 -16.93
N VAL A 55 3.81 -1.36 -17.73
CA VAL A 55 5.13 -0.80 -17.43
C VAL A 55 5.06 0.73 -17.52
N LYS A 56 5.28 1.39 -16.39
CA LYS A 56 5.25 2.84 -16.28
C LYS A 56 6.53 3.48 -16.81
N TYR A 57 7.65 2.95 -16.41
CA TYR A 57 8.96 3.30 -16.97
C TYR A 57 9.97 2.16 -16.80
N LEU A 58 10.93 2.12 -17.69
CA LEU A 58 12.06 1.20 -17.69
C LEU A 58 13.34 2.02 -17.47
N LYS A 59 14.00 1.79 -16.33
CA LYS A 59 15.21 2.55 -15.95
C LYS A 59 16.45 2.07 -16.69
N VAL A 60 16.52 0.77 -16.98
CA VAL A 60 17.66 0.15 -17.66
C VAL A 60 17.23 -0.31 -19.04
N ASN A 61 17.73 0.39 -20.05
CA ASN A 61 17.41 0.16 -21.46
C ASN A 61 18.62 -0.37 -22.28
N THR A 62 19.74 -0.67 -21.62
CA THR A 62 20.97 -1.08 -22.31
C THR A 62 21.18 -2.58 -22.18
N LEU A 63 21.26 -3.28 -23.30
CA LEU A 63 21.65 -4.68 -23.33
C LEU A 63 23.11 -4.83 -22.85
N GLY A 64 23.34 -5.78 -21.95
CA GLY A 64 24.67 -6.00 -21.33
C GLY A 64 24.99 -5.05 -20.17
N GLY A 65 24.05 -4.23 -19.73
CA GLY A 65 24.20 -3.40 -18.55
C GLY A 65 24.36 -4.24 -17.26
N VAL A 66 25.16 -3.75 -16.32
CA VAL A 66 25.37 -4.38 -15.02
C VAL A 66 24.41 -3.77 -14.00
N LEU A 67 23.66 -4.64 -13.32
CA LEU A 67 22.74 -4.29 -12.25
C LEU A 67 23.32 -4.72 -10.91
N LYS A 68 23.18 -3.88 -9.92
CA LYS A 68 23.49 -4.22 -8.54
C LYS A 68 22.25 -4.75 -7.84
N ALA A 69 22.43 -5.56 -6.81
CA ALA A 69 21.33 -5.97 -5.95
C ALA A 69 20.70 -4.72 -5.31
N GLY A 70 19.37 -4.58 -5.45
CA GLY A 70 18.63 -3.42 -4.97
C GLY A 70 18.42 -2.30 -6.01
N ASP A 71 19.00 -2.40 -7.20
CA ASP A 71 18.74 -1.43 -8.26
C ASP A 71 17.31 -1.58 -8.80
N GLU A 72 16.66 -0.45 -9.00
CA GLU A 72 15.33 -0.39 -9.60
C GLU A 72 15.45 -0.57 -11.12
N LEU A 73 14.79 -1.60 -11.65
CA LEU A 73 14.79 -1.92 -13.08
C LEU A 73 13.68 -1.23 -13.84
N MET A 74 12.46 -1.42 -13.34
CA MET A 74 11.24 -0.90 -13.94
C MET A 74 10.17 -0.71 -12.87
N GLN A 75 9.21 0.12 -13.17
CA GLN A 75 8.02 0.27 -12.35
C GLN A 75 6.80 -0.26 -13.11
N ILE A 76 6.10 -1.22 -12.50
CA ILE A 76 4.87 -1.80 -13.04
C ILE A 76 3.69 -1.24 -12.26
N SER A 77 2.70 -0.72 -12.99
CA SER A 77 1.43 -0.28 -12.43
C SER A 77 0.44 -1.43 -12.58
N PRO A 78 -0.08 -2.01 -11.49
CA PRO A 78 -1.02 -3.12 -11.57
C PRO A 78 -2.31 -2.68 -12.25
N THR A 79 -2.84 -3.53 -13.14
CA THR A 79 -4.10 -3.26 -13.85
C THR A 79 -5.30 -3.78 -13.03
N ASN A 80 -5.06 -4.79 -12.18
CA ASN A 80 -6.09 -5.44 -11.38
C ASN A 80 -6.06 -4.89 -9.95
N GLY A 81 -6.61 -3.70 -9.74
CA GLY A 81 -6.70 -3.11 -8.40
C GLY A 81 -7.90 -2.18 -8.30
N ASN A 82 -8.52 -2.15 -7.13
CA ASN A 82 -9.53 -1.15 -6.83
C ASN A 82 -8.89 0.24 -6.92
N LEU A 83 -9.52 1.14 -7.66
CA LEU A 83 -9.08 2.51 -7.76
C LEU A 83 -9.25 3.19 -6.39
N LEU A 84 -8.15 3.58 -5.81
CA LEU A 84 -8.11 4.36 -4.58
C LEU A 84 -7.74 5.80 -4.92
N ILE A 85 -8.52 6.72 -4.39
CA ILE A 85 -8.26 8.15 -4.54
C ILE A 85 -7.59 8.63 -3.26
N GLU A 86 -6.36 9.10 -3.39
CA GLU A 86 -5.64 9.70 -2.26
C GLU A 86 -6.02 11.17 -2.13
N VAL A 87 -6.38 11.58 -0.91
CA VAL A 87 -6.89 12.89 -0.59
C VAL A 87 -5.98 13.56 0.43
N LYS A 88 -5.66 14.82 0.20
CA LYS A 88 -4.95 15.66 1.15
C LYS A 88 -5.96 16.50 1.94
N LEU A 89 -6.19 16.14 3.20
CA LEU A 89 -7.09 16.84 4.11
C LEU A 89 -6.32 17.90 4.89
N LYS A 90 -6.87 19.10 4.97
CA LYS A 90 -6.30 20.15 5.82
C LYS A 90 -6.48 19.83 7.30
N PRO A 91 -5.52 20.15 8.18
CA PRO A 91 -5.62 19.89 9.62
C PRO A 91 -6.87 20.48 10.29
N MET A 92 -7.37 21.61 9.79
CA MET A 92 -8.57 22.26 10.31
C MET A 92 -9.87 21.49 10.03
N ASP A 93 -9.87 20.65 9.00
CA ASP A 93 -11.07 19.94 8.53
C ASP A 93 -11.15 18.51 9.10
N VAL A 94 -10.03 17.95 9.56
CA VAL A 94 -9.95 16.56 10.02
C VAL A 94 -10.89 16.25 11.19
N GLY A 95 -11.13 17.21 12.07
CA GLY A 95 -12.03 17.05 13.22
C GLY A 95 -13.52 16.85 12.87
N GLN A 96 -13.90 17.09 11.62
CA GLN A 96 -15.28 16.91 11.13
C GLN A 96 -15.40 15.69 10.20
N VAL A 97 -14.29 15.00 9.94
CA VAL A 97 -14.21 13.88 9.02
C VAL A 97 -14.20 12.58 9.83
N ALA A 98 -15.05 11.63 9.47
CA ALA A 98 -15.11 10.30 10.04
C ALA A 98 -15.03 9.25 8.94
N LEU A 99 -14.56 8.05 9.27
CA LEU A 99 -14.54 6.92 8.35
C LEU A 99 -16.00 6.55 7.97
N GLY A 100 -16.19 6.14 6.73
CA GLY A 100 -17.50 5.76 6.21
C GLY A 100 -18.36 6.92 5.72
N LEU A 101 -17.87 8.17 5.78
CA LEU A 101 -18.62 9.30 5.23
C LEU A 101 -18.74 9.19 3.70
N PRO A 102 -19.92 9.54 3.15
CA PRO A 102 -20.11 9.61 1.71
C PRO A 102 -19.32 10.78 1.13
N VAL A 103 -18.69 10.51 0.01
CA VAL A 103 -17.80 11.43 -0.69
C VAL A 103 -18.26 11.56 -2.13
N THR A 104 -18.29 12.78 -2.64
CA THR A 104 -18.52 13.05 -4.06
C THR A 104 -17.20 13.44 -4.71
N VAL A 105 -16.80 12.67 -5.72
CA VAL A 105 -15.54 12.82 -6.45
C VAL A 105 -15.81 13.44 -7.81
N LYS A 106 -15.13 14.54 -8.08
CA LYS A 106 -15.15 15.25 -9.37
C LYS A 106 -13.77 15.13 -9.98
N LEU A 107 -13.68 14.42 -11.11
CA LEU A 107 -12.42 14.23 -11.82
C LEU A 107 -12.10 15.49 -12.63
N ASP A 108 -10.88 16.03 -12.45
CA ASP A 108 -10.48 17.27 -13.14
C ASP A 108 -10.29 17.05 -14.67
N ALA A 109 -10.05 15.80 -15.08
CA ALA A 109 -9.94 15.43 -16.49
C ALA A 109 -11.29 15.42 -17.24
N PHE A 110 -12.41 15.45 -16.51
CA PHE A 110 -13.77 15.40 -17.07
C PHE A 110 -14.57 16.58 -16.55
N ASP A 111 -15.25 17.29 -17.44
CA ASP A 111 -16.16 18.34 -17.02
C ASP A 111 -17.35 17.74 -16.24
N TYR A 112 -17.40 18.04 -14.94
CA TYR A 112 -18.43 17.50 -14.05
C TYR A 112 -19.85 17.94 -14.43
N ALA A 113 -20.02 19.04 -15.17
CA ALA A 113 -21.32 19.50 -15.64
C ALA A 113 -21.86 18.57 -16.75
N ILE A 114 -20.97 17.98 -17.54
CA ILE A 114 -21.31 17.08 -18.64
C ILE A 114 -21.30 15.61 -18.18
N TYR A 115 -20.22 15.22 -17.49
CA TYR A 115 -19.94 13.84 -17.13
C TYR A 115 -20.48 13.45 -15.76
N GLY A 116 -20.81 14.45 -14.90
CA GLY A 116 -21.27 14.20 -13.54
C GLY A 116 -20.11 14.00 -12.55
N SER A 117 -20.45 13.49 -11.40
CA SER A 117 -19.52 13.15 -10.34
C SER A 117 -19.65 11.67 -9.98
N LEU A 118 -18.61 11.11 -9.36
CA LEU A 118 -18.59 9.75 -8.86
C LEU A 118 -18.82 9.74 -7.35
N ASP A 119 -19.63 8.85 -6.86
CA ASP A 119 -19.82 8.66 -5.42
C ASP A 119 -18.82 7.64 -4.88
N GLY A 120 -18.29 7.94 -3.73
CA GLY A 120 -17.33 7.11 -3.02
C GLY A 120 -17.54 7.14 -1.51
N VAL A 121 -16.74 6.39 -0.81
CA VAL A 121 -16.74 6.31 0.64
C VAL A 121 -15.32 6.55 1.15
N LEU A 122 -15.21 7.31 2.22
CA LEU A 122 -13.95 7.54 2.93
C LEU A 122 -13.58 6.28 3.73
N THR A 123 -12.52 5.60 3.31
CA THR A 123 -12.10 4.32 3.89
C THR A 123 -10.96 4.45 4.89
N TYR A 124 -10.12 5.47 4.74
CA TYR A 124 -8.94 5.64 5.58
C TYR A 124 -8.62 7.12 5.80
N VAL A 125 -8.16 7.45 7.01
CA VAL A 125 -7.56 8.74 7.36
C VAL A 125 -6.33 8.45 8.20
N SER A 126 -5.18 9.05 7.85
CA SER A 126 -3.93 8.87 8.59
C SER A 126 -4.06 9.41 10.02
N SER A 127 -3.38 8.75 10.96
CA SER A 127 -3.33 9.16 12.37
C SER A 127 -2.41 10.35 12.61
N ASP A 128 -1.50 10.62 11.65
CA ASP A 128 -0.49 11.67 11.75
C ASP A 128 -0.46 12.52 10.49
N THR A 129 0.09 13.73 10.62
CA THR A 129 0.24 14.68 9.52
C THR A 129 1.49 14.39 8.70
N LEU A 130 1.39 14.62 7.40
CA LEU A 130 2.51 14.62 6.47
C LEU A 130 2.80 16.05 6.05
N THR A 131 4.08 16.35 5.85
CA THR A 131 4.50 17.66 5.36
C THR A 131 5.15 17.51 3.99
N GLU A 132 4.67 18.28 3.04
CA GLU A 132 5.20 18.33 1.67
C GLU A 132 5.60 19.76 1.33
N GLN A 133 6.69 19.91 0.59
CA GLN A 133 7.08 21.24 0.08
C GLN A 133 6.45 21.48 -1.29
N VAL A 134 5.51 22.39 -1.35
CA VAL A 134 4.84 22.83 -2.58
C VAL A 134 5.17 24.29 -2.84
N GLY A 135 5.86 24.59 -3.94
CA GLY A 135 6.22 25.95 -4.29
C GLY A 135 7.12 26.67 -3.27
N GLY A 136 7.95 25.92 -2.51
CA GLY A 136 8.84 26.48 -1.47
C GLY A 136 8.17 26.72 -0.11
N GLN A 137 6.89 26.39 0.03
CA GLN A 137 6.17 26.43 1.30
C GLN A 137 5.89 25.02 1.82
N ALA A 138 6.11 24.79 3.12
CA ALA A 138 5.76 23.54 3.77
C ALA A 138 4.24 23.48 4.00
N GLN A 139 3.56 22.54 3.35
CA GLN A 139 2.15 22.27 3.55
C GLN A 139 1.98 21.00 4.36
N THR A 140 1.29 21.11 5.49
CA THR A 140 0.97 19.99 6.36
C THR A 140 -0.45 19.52 6.08
N TYR A 141 -0.64 18.20 5.90
CA TYR A 141 -1.93 17.60 5.59
C TYR A 141 -2.06 16.21 6.20
N TYR A 142 -3.29 15.75 6.38
CA TYR A 142 -3.60 14.36 6.68
C TYR A 142 -3.88 13.62 5.38
N ARG A 143 -3.30 12.43 5.23
CA ARG A 143 -3.59 11.55 4.10
C ARG A 143 -4.91 10.83 4.35
N ALA A 144 -5.82 10.88 3.40
CA ALA A 144 -7.03 10.10 3.42
C ALA A 144 -7.17 9.28 2.13
N GLN A 145 -7.95 8.20 2.17
CA GLN A 145 -8.24 7.37 1.02
C GLN A 145 -9.74 7.23 0.85
N VAL A 146 -10.17 7.39 -0.38
CA VAL A 146 -11.56 7.22 -0.80
C VAL A 146 -11.62 6.05 -1.77
N SER A 147 -12.51 5.10 -1.50
CA SER A 147 -12.85 4.03 -2.42
C SER A 147 -14.08 4.43 -3.22
N LEU A 148 -14.01 4.24 -4.52
CA LEU A 148 -15.20 4.39 -5.39
C LEU A 148 -16.13 3.20 -5.19
N MET A 149 -17.43 3.43 -5.21
CA MET A 149 -18.43 2.37 -5.21
C MET A 149 -18.46 1.72 -6.60
N GLU A 150 -18.38 0.39 -6.66
CA GLU A 150 -18.41 -0.35 -7.92
C GLU A 150 -19.71 -0.11 -8.72
N ASP A 151 -20.83 0.01 -8.03
CA ASP A 151 -22.13 0.29 -8.64
C ASP A 151 -22.17 1.63 -9.39
N VAL A 152 -21.39 2.61 -8.94
CA VAL A 152 -21.33 3.94 -9.55
C VAL A 152 -20.57 3.91 -10.87
N LEU A 153 -19.54 3.07 -10.96
CA LEU A 153 -18.77 2.86 -12.19
C LEU A 153 -19.58 2.09 -13.25
N GLN A 154 -20.49 1.21 -12.82
CA GLN A 154 -21.36 0.44 -13.72
C GLN A 154 -22.60 1.22 -14.17
N ASN A 155 -23.14 2.09 -13.32
CA ASN A 155 -24.37 2.86 -13.59
C ASN A 155 -24.12 4.23 -14.20
N ASN A 156 -22.89 4.72 -14.25
CA ASN A 156 -22.58 6.00 -14.89
C ASN A 156 -22.37 5.78 -16.39
N ASN A 157 -23.39 6.01 -17.17
CA ASN A 157 -23.36 5.87 -18.66
C ASN A 157 -22.35 6.81 -19.35
N LYS A 158 -21.67 7.70 -18.61
CA LYS A 158 -20.82 8.75 -19.18
C LYS A 158 -19.33 8.56 -18.88
N ILE A 159 -18.98 7.85 -17.81
CA ILE A 159 -17.59 7.56 -17.41
C ILE A 159 -17.45 6.06 -17.20
N ASN A 160 -16.65 5.40 -18.02
CA ASN A 160 -16.34 3.99 -17.84
C ASN A 160 -15.13 3.81 -16.94
N ALA A 161 -15.06 2.69 -16.22
CA ALA A 161 -13.88 2.35 -15.41
C ALA A 161 -12.57 2.32 -16.21
N GLN A 162 -12.65 2.03 -17.52
CA GLN A 162 -11.50 2.00 -18.44
C GLN A 162 -10.96 3.40 -18.78
N ASP A 163 -11.77 4.45 -18.61
CA ASP A 163 -11.38 5.83 -18.87
C ASP A 163 -10.59 6.42 -17.68
N LEU A 164 -10.68 5.77 -16.51
CA LEU A 164 -9.97 6.18 -15.31
C LEU A 164 -8.53 5.70 -15.35
N LYS A 165 -7.61 6.65 -15.48
CA LYS A 165 -6.16 6.38 -15.49
C LYS A 165 -5.52 6.75 -14.17
N GLN A 166 -4.55 5.96 -13.76
CA GLN A 166 -3.73 6.29 -12.60
C GLN A 166 -2.99 7.61 -12.81
N GLY A 167 -2.94 8.44 -11.75
CA GLY A 167 -2.33 9.76 -11.80
C GLY A 167 -3.29 10.89 -12.21
N MET A 168 -4.57 10.61 -12.44
CA MET A 168 -5.57 11.66 -12.59
C MET A 168 -5.78 12.40 -11.28
N THR A 169 -5.98 13.71 -11.37
CA THR A 169 -6.36 14.58 -10.25
C THR A 169 -7.88 14.66 -10.12
N ALA A 170 -8.34 14.84 -8.90
CA ALA A 170 -9.76 14.96 -8.60
C ALA A 170 -10.00 15.95 -7.46
N SER A 171 -11.09 16.67 -7.55
CA SER A 171 -11.64 17.49 -6.46
C SER A 171 -12.66 16.66 -5.69
N ILE A 172 -12.61 16.72 -4.35
CA ILE A 172 -13.37 15.83 -3.48
C ILE A 172 -14.20 16.64 -2.50
N ASP A 173 -15.51 16.37 -2.47
CA ASP A 173 -16.46 16.94 -1.53
C ASP A 173 -16.89 15.88 -0.52
N ILE A 174 -16.46 16.02 0.75
CA ILE A 174 -16.83 15.10 1.84
C ILE A 174 -18.07 15.65 2.54
N LYS A 175 -19.13 14.83 2.60
CA LYS A 175 -20.39 15.22 3.25
C LYS A 175 -20.29 14.98 4.76
N THR A 176 -19.83 15.96 5.53
CA THR A 176 -19.58 15.84 6.97
C THR A 176 -20.82 15.98 7.84
N GLY A 177 -21.97 16.33 7.29
CA GLY A 177 -23.24 16.39 8.02
C GLY A 177 -24.15 17.52 7.55
N LYS A 178 -25.38 17.52 8.10
CA LYS A 178 -26.37 18.56 7.85
C LYS A 178 -26.38 19.52 9.04
N ARG A 179 -26.30 20.82 8.79
CA ARG A 179 -26.49 21.87 9.80
C ARG A 179 -27.81 22.57 9.54
N SER A 180 -28.54 22.87 10.61
CA SER A 180 -29.73 23.70 10.51
C SER A 180 -29.36 25.14 10.14
N VAL A 181 -30.13 25.76 9.26
CA VAL A 181 -29.98 27.16 8.89
C VAL A 181 -30.00 28.09 10.13
N LEU A 182 -30.82 27.73 11.11
CA LEU A 182 -30.91 28.45 12.39
C LEU A 182 -29.58 28.40 13.17
N GLN A 183 -28.91 27.25 13.21
CA GLN A 183 -27.60 27.11 13.85
C GLN A 183 -26.50 27.89 13.12
N PHE A 184 -26.63 28.03 11.79
CA PHE A 184 -25.67 28.81 11.01
C PHE A 184 -25.78 30.30 11.32
N ILE A 185 -27.01 30.83 11.45
CA ILE A 185 -27.29 32.26 11.78
C ILE A 185 -27.02 32.56 13.26
N ALA A 186 -27.32 31.60 14.16
CA ALA A 186 -27.12 31.79 15.59
C ALA A 186 -25.63 31.76 16.03
N LYS A 187 -24.78 31.03 15.30
CA LYS A 187 -23.36 30.79 15.67
C LYS A 187 -22.53 32.08 15.86
N PRO A 188 -22.57 33.10 14.98
CA PRO A 188 -21.84 34.34 15.20
C PRO A 188 -22.38 35.13 16.41
N ILE A 189 -23.70 35.07 16.65
CA ILE A 189 -24.34 35.76 17.78
C ILE A 189 -23.88 35.11 19.10
N VAL A 190 -23.93 33.80 19.20
CA VAL A 190 -23.46 33.03 20.38
C VAL A 190 -21.96 33.26 20.62
N ARG A 191 -21.13 33.30 19.58
CA ARG A 191 -19.69 33.62 19.70
C ARG A 191 -19.45 35.05 20.24
N ALA A 192 -20.21 36.04 19.77
CA ALA A 192 -20.09 37.40 20.24
C ALA A 192 -20.44 37.53 21.74
N PHE A 193 -21.48 36.84 22.18
CA PHE A 193 -21.86 36.79 23.60
C PHE A 193 -20.90 36.00 24.48
N SER A 194 -20.38 34.85 24.01
CA SER A 194 -19.41 34.04 24.77
C SER A 194 -18.04 34.70 24.85
N GLY A 195 -17.62 35.47 23.82
CA GLY A 195 -16.39 36.26 23.85
C GLY A 195 -16.46 37.44 24.80
N ALA A 196 -17.60 38.15 24.85
CA ALA A 196 -17.78 39.28 25.73
C ALA A 196 -17.87 38.94 27.23
N LEU A 197 -18.21 37.69 27.57
CA LEU A 197 -18.29 37.19 28.96
C LEU A 197 -16.96 36.58 29.49
N LEU A 198 -15.95 36.42 28.65
CA LEU A 198 -14.65 35.85 29.00
C LEU A 198 -13.53 36.88 29.15
N GLU A 199 -13.82 38.17 28.95
CA GLU A 199 -12.88 39.25 29.19
C GLU A 199 -12.93 39.65 30.68
N LYS A 200 -12.10 38.97 31.49
CA LYS A 200 -11.69 39.40 32.80
C LYS A 200 -10.19 39.19 32.94
#